data_c837e6dc00aae301f4c16368a8080b8f
#
_entry.id   c837e6dc00aae301f4c16368a8080b8f
#
_cell.length_a   1.000
_cell.length_b   1.000
_cell.length_c   1.000
_cell.angle_alpha   90.00
_cell.angle_beta   90.00
_cell.angle_gamma   90.00
#
_symmetry.space_group_name_H-M   'P 1'
#
loop_
_entity.id
_entity.type
_entity.pdbx_description
1 polymer ?
#
loop_
_entity_poly.entity_id
_entity_poly.type
_entity_poly.pdbx_seq_one_letter_code
_entity_poly.pdbx_strand_id
1 'polypeptide(L)'
;MSLQGNCAAIAQLLQRQILAAMNLSAMGMTVADLSCGVTLTPETIPLHRLPDDTPFIYRSAIAFKLAPVWQLPALDIANQLTASLLASCENPLAQMYIDFNVEVVSPGWINFRLNDQSLATWLQRLIQMPLRADPVDDSSLKLRKREVKGGERLTNTPNYFPAQYAHARCCSLLRLAQRQGLITLKDLDFNTLGWQVIEPNPISWLNDEQKADTEQVVLRLQHPAERRLIAQIIDLPDSISNPDRLRAVKLASTLSKAFEPFYSSCRIWGEVKTQTPKLAQARLGLVEVTRGVLRSLLQDQLGVPAPVEL
;
A
#
# COMPACT_ATOMS: atom_id res chain seq x y z
N MET A 1 -4.05 25.39 1.16
CA MET A 1 -4.48 24.08 1.65
C MET A 1 -3.31 23.11 1.44
N SER A 2 -2.61 22.79 2.53
CA SER A 2 -1.39 21.97 2.52
C SER A 2 -1.79 20.53 2.32
N LEU A 3 -1.51 19.98 1.13
CA LEU A 3 -1.52 18.52 0.89
C LEU A 3 -0.30 17.94 1.61
N GLN A 4 -0.44 17.63 2.88
CA GLN A 4 0.56 16.86 3.61
C GLN A 4 0.63 15.47 2.97
N GLY A 5 1.84 15.14 2.46
CA GLY A 5 2.06 13.99 1.60
C GLY A 5 2.11 12.67 2.35
N ASN A 6 0.97 12.10 2.65
CA ASN A 6 0.87 10.69 2.98
C ASN A 6 0.74 9.89 1.68
N CYS A 7 1.52 8.82 1.54
CA CYS A 7 1.32 7.88 0.44
C CYS A 7 -0.09 7.29 0.56
N ALA A 8 -0.96 7.64 -0.40
CA ALA A 8 -2.33 7.18 -0.36
C ALA A 8 -2.40 5.65 -0.57
N ALA A 9 -3.31 5.00 0.13
CA ALA A 9 -3.65 3.61 -0.10
C ALA A 9 -4.11 3.37 -1.54
N ILE A 10 -3.78 2.21 -2.10
CA ILE A 10 -4.20 1.86 -3.47
C ILE A 10 -5.71 1.93 -3.59
N ALA A 11 -6.46 1.40 -2.61
CA ALA A 11 -7.92 1.48 -2.60
C ALA A 11 -8.41 2.94 -2.64
N GLN A 12 -7.82 3.84 -1.86
CA GLN A 12 -8.18 5.26 -1.87
C GLN A 12 -7.91 5.92 -3.23
N LEU A 13 -6.81 5.56 -3.89
CA LEU A 13 -6.48 6.06 -5.23
C LEU A 13 -7.52 5.58 -6.25
N LEU A 14 -7.85 4.29 -6.24
CA LEU A 14 -8.88 3.73 -7.11
C LEU A 14 -10.26 4.32 -6.83
N GLN A 15 -10.65 4.50 -5.56
CA GLN A 15 -11.91 5.13 -5.19
C GLN A 15 -12.03 6.56 -5.73
N ARG A 16 -10.93 7.35 -5.65
CA ARG A 16 -10.89 8.70 -6.24
C ARG A 16 -11.02 8.68 -7.76
N GLN A 17 -10.38 7.72 -8.43
CA GLN A 17 -10.49 7.55 -9.87
C GLN A 17 -11.90 7.14 -10.28
N ILE A 18 -12.54 6.23 -9.57
CA ILE A 18 -13.94 5.84 -9.79
C ILE A 18 -14.87 7.06 -9.62
N LEU A 19 -14.68 7.84 -8.56
CA LEU A 19 -15.47 9.05 -8.31
C LEU A 19 -15.29 10.08 -9.43
N ALA A 20 -14.07 10.29 -9.90
CA ALA A 20 -13.79 11.18 -11.04
C ALA A 20 -14.47 10.70 -12.32
N ALA A 21 -14.43 9.40 -12.62
CA ALA A 21 -15.10 8.82 -13.79
C ALA A 21 -16.63 8.95 -13.71
N MET A 22 -17.21 8.80 -12.50
CA MET A 22 -18.64 9.02 -12.28
C MET A 22 -19.05 10.47 -12.58
N ASN A 23 -18.25 11.45 -12.17
CA ASN A 23 -18.51 12.86 -12.45
C ASN A 23 -18.45 13.17 -13.96
N LEU A 24 -17.59 12.49 -14.71
CA LEU A 24 -17.52 12.61 -16.17
C LEU A 24 -18.73 11.94 -16.84
N SER A 25 -19.14 10.78 -16.39
CA SER A 25 -20.32 10.06 -16.90
C SER A 25 -21.60 10.83 -16.64
N ALA A 26 -21.66 11.57 -15.55
CA ALA A 26 -22.80 12.39 -15.15
C ALA A 26 -22.91 13.72 -15.90
N MET A 27 -21.95 14.11 -16.72
CA MET A 27 -22.04 15.37 -17.52
C MET A 27 -23.18 15.35 -18.56
N GLY A 28 -23.81 14.20 -18.81
CA GLY A 28 -25.05 14.08 -19.59
C GLY A 28 -26.35 14.11 -18.76
N MET A 29 -26.23 14.03 -17.42
CA MET A 29 -27.35 14.12 -16.48
C MET A 29 -27.15 15.34 -15.59
N THR A 30 -28.20 16.12 -15.35
CA THR A 30 -28.07 17.32 -14.53
C THR A 30 -27.72 16.97 -13.09
N VAL A 31 -26.89 17.79 -12.43
CA VAL A 31 -26.51 17.64 -11.01
C VAL A 31 -27.75 17.50 -10.10
N ALA A 32 -28.91 17.96 -10.55
CA ALA A 32 -30.20 17.81 -9.87
C ALA A 32 -30.70 16.34 -9.85
N ASP A 33 -30.38 15.54 -10.88
CA ASP A 33 -30.76 14.13 -10.96
C ASP A 33 -29.87 13.23 -10.05
N LEU A 34 -28.67 13.71 -9.71
CA LEU A 34 -27.76 13.07 -8.75
C LEU A 34 -28.13 13.39 -7.29
N SER A 35 -28.97 14.40 -7.05
CA SER A 35 -29.32 14.88 -5.69
C SER A 35 -30.35 14.02 -4.97
N CYS A 36 -30.69 12.83 -5.46
CA CYS A 36 -31.52 11.89 -4.71
C CYS A 36 -30.71 11.27 -3.53
N GLY A 37 -30.26 12.12 -2.59
CA GLY A 37 -29.95 11.73 -1.22
C GLY A 37 -28.64 10.97 -0.97
N VAL A 38 -27.78 10.69 -1.96
CA VAL A 38 -26.52 9.96 -1.75
C VAL A 38 -25.33 10.86 -2.07
N THR A 39 -24.77 11.50 -1.05
CA THR A 39 -23.47 12.16 -1.17
C THR A 39 -22.41 11.09 -1.33
N LEU A 40 -21.86 10.90 -2.54
CA LEU A 40 -20.79 9.95 -2.79
C LEU A 40 -19.45 10.61 -2.47
N THR A 41 -18.75 10.05 -1.52
CA THR A 41 -17.35 10.36 -1.20
C THR A 41 -16.49 9.16 -1.58
N PRO A 42 -15.17 9.30 -1.77
CA PRO A 42 -14.31 8.17 -2.07
C PRO A 42 -14.52 7.00 -1.11
N GLU A 43 -14.67 7.28 0.19
CA GLU A 43 -14.81 6.29 1.25
C GLU A 43 -16.14 5.51 1.17
N THR A 44 -17.16 6.07 0.51
CA THR A 44 -18.47 5.40 0.34
C THR A 44 -18.52 4.48 -0.88
N ILE A 45 -17.48 4.50 -1.73
CA ILE A 45 -17.37 3.62 -2.89
C ILE A 45 -16.98 2.22 -2.43
N PRO A 46 -17.83 1.20 -2.64
CA PRO A 46 -17.54 -0.16 -2.24
C PRO A 46 -16.39 -0.73 -3.10
N LEU A 47 -15.26 -0.93 -2.47
CA LEU A 47 -14.05 -1.48 -3.09
C LEU A 47 -13.37 -2.42 -2.10
N HIS A 48 -12.99 -3.62 -2.54
CA HIS A 48 -12.24 -4.57 -1.72
C HIS A 48 -11.22 -5.32 -2.58
N ARG A 49 -10.09 -5.66 -1.99
CA ARG A 49 -9.10 -6.51 -2.64
C ARG A 49 -9.56 -7.97 -2.58
N LEU A 50 -9.39 -8.69 -3.67
CA LEU A 50 -9.58 -10.14 -3.68
C LEU A 50 -8.40 -10.82 -2.95
N PRO A 51 -8.62 -11.98 -2.31
CA PRO A 51 -7.64 -12.62 -1.42
C PRO A 51 -6.40 -13.15 -2.14
N ASP A 52 -6.40 -13.22 -3.47
CA ASP A 52 -5.28 -13.75 -4.24
C ASP A 52 -4.06 -12.82 -4.16
N ASP A 53 -2.89 -13.41 -3.99
CA ASP A 53 -1.62 -12.68 -3.91
C ASP A 53 -1.06 -12.31 -5.28
N THR A 54 -1.60 -12.91 -6.35
CA THR A 54 -1.18 -12.63 -7.74
C THR A 54 -2.24 -13.13 -8.71
N PRO A 55 -2.77 -12.30 -9.61
CA PRO A 55 -2.57 -10.85 -9.70
C PRO A 55 -3.31 -10.09 -8.58
N PHE A 56 -2.85 -8.86 -8.27
CA PHE A 56 -3.55 -8.01 -7.30
C PHE A 56 -4.80 -7.40 -7.94
N ILE A 57 -5.97 -7.85 -7.51
CA ILE A 57 -7.25 -7.43 -8.06
C ILE A 57 -8.08 -6.76 -6.97
N TYR A 58 -8.57 -5.56 -7.27
CA TYR A 58 -9.62 -4.91 -6.52
C TYR A 58 -10.95 -5.07 -7.24
N ARG A 59 -12.01 -5.33 -6.49
CA ARG A 59 -13.37 -5.47 -7.01
C ARG A 59 -14.29 -4.43 -6.42
N SER A 60 -15.04 -3.75 -7.29
CA SER A 60 -16.04 -2.76 -6.90
C SER A 60 -17.46 -3.24 -7.20
N ALA A 61 -18.35 -2.98 -6.24
CA ALA A 61 -19.79 -3.19 -6.37
C ALA A 61 -20.54 -1.87 -6.67
N ILE A 62 -19.84 -0.83 -7.11
CA ILE A 62 -20.43 0.51 -7.28
C ILE A 62 -21.62 0.51 -8.27
N ALA A 63 -21.54 -0.26 -9.34
CA ALA A 63 -22.60 -0.32 -10.33
C ALA A 63 -23.94 -0.83 -9.72
N PHE A 64 -23.89 -1.79 -8.80
CA PHE A 64 -25.09 -2.26 -8.11
C PHE A 64 -25.68 -1.19 -7.17
N LYS A 65 -24.81 -0.37 -6.55
CA LYS A 65 -25.24 0.74 -5.70
C LYS A 65 -25.90 1.85 -6.50
N LEU A 66 -25.44 2.07 -7.73
CA LEU A 66 -25.98 3.10 -8.63
C LEU A 66 -27.22 2.64 -9.42
N ALA A 67 -27.40 1.34 -9.63
CA ALA A 67 -28.50 0.80 -10.44
C ALA A 67 -29.90 1.32 -10.03
N PRO A 68 -30.27 1.35 -8.74
CA PRO A 68 -31.57 1.88 -8.35
C PRO A 68 -31.69 3.41 -8.53
N VAL A 69 -30.57 4.15 -8.49
CA VAL A 69 -30.53 5.61 -8.63
C VAL A 69 -30.60 6.02 -10.09
N TRP A 70 -29.84 5.36 -10.94
CA TRP A 70 -29.78 5.65 -12.38
C TRP A 70 -30.86 4.95 -13.19
N GLN A 71 -31.61 4.04 -12.56
CA GLN A 71 -32.66 3.23 -13.20
C GLN A 71 -32.13 2.46 -14.42
N LEU A 72 -30.89 2.02 -14.36
CA LEU A 72 -30.20 1.25 -15.41
C LEU A 72 -29.72 -0.09 -14.87
N PRO A 73 -29.58 -1.11 -15.74
CA PRO A 73 -28.93 -2.37 -15.34
C PRO A 73 -27.51 -2.14 -14.84
N ALA A 74 -27.11 -2.85 -13.77
CA ALA A 74 -25.79 -2.71 -13.19
C ALA A 74 -24.67 -2.99 -14.21
N LEU A 75 -24.89 -3.91 -15.15
CA LEU A 75 -23.95 -4.21 -16.22
C LEU A 75 -23.70 -3.01 -17.13
N ASP A 76 -24.75 -2.29 -17.52
CA ASP A 76 -24.65 -1.11 -18.38
C ASP A 76 -23.92 0.02 -17.67
N ILE A 77 -24.22 0.24 -16.38
CA ILE A 77 -23.50 1.19 -15.54
C ILE A 77 -22.02 0.83 -15.43
N ALA A 78 -21.70 -0.45 -15.19
CA ALA A 78 -20.31 -0.92 -15.11
C ALA A 78 -19.55 -0.64 -16.42
N ASN A 79 -20.17 -0.89 -17.58
CA ASN A 79 -19.58 -0.62 -18.89
C ASN A 79 -19.37 0.89 -19.11
N GLN A 80 -20.34 1.74 -18.77
CA GLN A 80 -20.20 3.20 -18.88
C GLN A 80 -19.08 3.75 -18.00
N LEU A 81 -19.02 3.31 -16.73
CA LEU A 81 -17.96 3.71 -15.79
C LEU A 81 -16.59 3.26 -16.29
N THR A 82 -16.50 2.04 -16.82
CA THR A 82 -15.25 1.53 -17.38
C THR A 82 -14.77 2.36 -18.57
N ALA A 83 -15.67 2.72 -19.49
CA ALA A 83 -15.33 3.58 -20.61
C ALA A 83 -14.82 4.95 -20.15
N SER A 84 -15.48 5.57 -19.15
CA SER A 84 -15.04 6.85 -18.57
C SER A 84 -13.73 6.77 -17.83
N LEU A 85 -13.47 5.65 -17.13
CA LEU A 85 -12.18 5.38 -16.47
C LEU A 85 -11.04 5.31 -17.48
N LEU A 86 -11.22 4.56 -18.57
CA LEU A 86 -10.21 4.44 -19.63
C LEU A 86 -9.93 5.78 -20.31
N ALA A 87 -10.97 6.56 -20.63
CA ALA A 87 -10.81 7.91 -21.19
C ALA A 87 -10.07 8.87 -20.23
N SER A 88 -10.22 8.69 -18.92
CA SER A 88 -9.54 9.51 -17.90
C SER A 88 -8.05 9.20 -17.78
N CYS A 89 -7.63 7.97 -18.09
CA CYS A 89 -6.23 7.54 -18.02
C CYS A 89 -5.34 8.21 -19.07
N GLU A 90 -5.92 8.76 -20.14
CA GLU A 90 -5.18 9.45 -21.21
C GLU A 90 -4.70 10.87 -20.82
N ASN A 91 -5.05 11.36 -19.64
CA ASN A 91 -4.73 12.74 -19.23
C ASN A 91 -3.48 12.76 -18.32
N PRO A 92 -2.30 13.23 -18.81
CA PRO A 92 -1.02 13.13 -18.11
C PRO A 92 -0.87 14.05 -16.88
N LEU A 93 -1.84 14.88 -16.55
CA LEU A 93 -1.76 15.86 -15.45
C LEU A 93 -2.02 15.28 -14.06
N ALA A 94 -2.38 14.02 -13.94
CA ALA A 94 -2.72 13.44 -12.65
C ALA A 94 -1.55 12.61 -12.07
N GLN A 95 -0.60 13.26 -11.42
CA GLN A 95 0.51 12.64 -10.68
C GLN A 95 0.07 11.66 -9.57
N MET A 96 -1.21 11.42 -9.39
CA MET A 96 -1.80 10.56 -8.36
C MET A 96 -2.54 9.34 -8.94
N TYR A 97 -2.43 9.08 -10.26
CA TYR A 97 -3.07 7.93 -10.87
C TYR A 97 -2.25 6.65 -10.65
N ILE A 98 -2.97 5.59 -10.34
CA ILE A 98 -2.49 4.21 -10.47
C ILE A 98 -3.03 3.69 -11.80
N ASP A 99 -2.14 3.16 -12.62
CA ASP A 99 -2.51 2.48 -13.85
C ASP A 99 -3.00 1.05 -13.52
N PHE A 100 -4.04 0.61 -14.19
CA PHE A 100 -4.68 -0.68 -13.97
C PHE A 100 -5.38 -1.17 -15.23
N ASN A 101 -5.51 -2.47 -15.34
CA ASN A 101 -6.42 -3.07 -16.32
C ASN A 101 -7.80 -3.23 -15.67
N VAL A 102 -8.83 -2.74 -16.35
CA VAL A 102 -10.21 -2.83 -15.87
C VAL A 102 -10.97 -3.88 -16.66
N GLU A 103 -11.75 -4.69 -15.95
CA GLU A 103 -12.59 -5.75 -16.52
C GLU A 103 -13.98 -5.69 -15.87
N VAL A 104 -15.02 -5.69 -16.72
CA VAL A 104 -16.40 -5.83 -16.25
C VAL A 104 -16.76 -7.30 -16.19
N VAL A 105 -17.21 -7.75 -15.01
CA VAL A 105 -17.62 -9.12 -14.75
C VAL A 105 -19.13 -9.14 -14.46
N SER A 106 -19.87 -9.93 -15.23
CA SER A 106 -21.33 -10.09 -15.05
C SER A 106 -21.66 -10.49 -13.60
N PRO A 107 -22.72 -9.94 -13.00
CA PRO A 107 -23.75 -9.09 -13.60
C PRO A 107 -23.52 -7.55 -13.44
N GLY A 108 -22.32 -7.09 -13.12
CA GLY A 108 -22.01 -5.66 -12.95
C GLY A 108 -20.85 -5.38 -11.98
N TRP A 109 -20.01 -6.36 -11.71
CA TRP A 109 -18.77 -6.17 -10.97
C TRP A 109 -17.73 -5.50 -11.84
N ILE A 110 -16.93 -4.59 -11.26
CA ILE A 110 -15.79 -3.96 -11.91
C ILE A 110 -14.52 -4.44 -11.20
N ASN A 111 -13.66 -5.16 -11.90
CA ASN A 111 -12.37 -5.61 -11.43
C ASN A 111 -11.27 -4.66 -11.92
N PHE A 112 -10.41 -4.24 -11.02
CA PHE A 112 -9.21 -3.44 -11.27
C PHE A 112 -7.99 -4.31 -11.00
N ARG A 113 -7.31 -4.72 -12.05
CA ARG A 113 -6.08 -5.50 -11.96
C ARG A 113 -4.88 -4.56 -11.99
N LEU A 114 -4.11 -4.51 -10.92
CA LEU A 114 -2.88 -3.74 -10.87
C LEU A 114 -1.81 -4.39 -11.76
N ASN A 115 -1.18 -3.60 -12.60
CA ASN A 115 -0.02 -4.04 -13.36
C ASN A 115 1.27 -3.90 -12.53
N ASP A 116 2.33 -4.57 -12.95
CA ASP A 116 3.61 -4.56 -12.25
C ASP A 116 4.28 -3.17 -12.27
N GLN A 117 4.03 -2.36 -13.30
CA GLN A 117 4.49 -0.97 -13.39
C GLN A 117 3.89 -0.10 -12.28
N SER A 118 2.59 -0.23 -12.06
CA SER A 118 1.89 0.50 -11.00
C SER A 118 2.34 0.09 -9.61
N LEU A 119 2.57 -1.22 -9.41
CA LEU A 119 3.14 -1.72 -8.15
C LEU A 119 4.54 -1.15 -7.90
N ALA A 120 5.40 -1.13 -8.92
CA ALA A 120 6.74 -0.55 -8.83
C ALA A 120 6.68 0.94 -8.46
N THR A 121 5.81 1.69 -9.12
CA THR A 121 5.61 3.12 -8.85
C THR A 121 5.09 3.35 -7.44
N TRP A 122 4.15 2.55 -6.98
CA TRP A 122 3.59 2.66 -5.63
C TRP A 122 4.60 2.28 -4.55
N LEU A 123 5.35 1.20 -4.72
CA LEU A 123 6.45 0.81 -3.82
C LEU A 123 7.51 1.89 -3.74
N GLN A 124 7.86 2.52 -4.87
CA GLN A 124 8.81 3.63 -4.91
C GLN A 124 8.29 4.84 -4.12
N ARG A 125 7.00 5.15 -4.22
CA ARG A 125 6.38 6.23 -3.42
C ARG A 125 6.44 5.95 -1.92
N LEU A 126 6.25 4.71 -1.48
CA LEU A 126 6.37 4.33 -0.07
C LEU A 126 7.78 4.55 0.49
N ILE A 127 8.83 4.42 -0.34
CA ILE A 127 10.20 4.76 0.07
C ILE A 127 10.37 6.27 0.19
N GLN A 128 9.85 7.04 -0.76
CA GLN A 128 10.03 8.49 -0.83
C GLN A 128 9.16 9.24 0.18
N MET A 129 7.96 8.74 0.42
CA MET A 129 6.97 9.29 1.34
C MET A 129 6.55 8.21 2.33
N PRO A 130 7.34 7.94 3.37
CA PRO A 130 7.01 6.93 4.36
C PRO A 130 5.66 7.21 5.01
N LEU A 131 4.92 6.14 5.25
CA LEU A 131 3.65 6.20 5.96
C LEU A 131 3.87 6.86 7.31
N ARG A 132 3.24 8.02 7.53
CA ARG A 132 3.12 8.65 8.85
C ARG A 132 1.66 8.55 9.24
N ALA A 133 1.38 7.92 10.36
CA ALA A 133 0.10 8.12 11.00
C ALA A 133 0.05 9.57 11.52
N ASP A 134 -1.11 10.21 11.40
CA ASP A 134 -1.31 11.48 12.08
C ASP A 134 -0.98 11.29 13.56
N PRO A 135 -0.24 12.23 14.19
CA PRO A 135 0.11 12.10 15.60
C PRO A 135 -1.19 11.96 16.38
N VAL A 136 -1.32 10.83 17.08
CA VAL A 136 -2.44 10.62 18.00
C VAL A 136 -2.37 11.77 19.00
N ASP A 137 -3.42 12.57 19.05
CA ASP A 137 -3.50 13.72 19.97
C ASP A 137 -3.10 13.25 21.38
N ASP A 138 -2.09 13.92 21.97
CA ASP A 138 -1.49 13.58 23.27
C ASP A 138 -2.52 13.55 24.41
N SER A 139 -3.66 14.21 24.22
CA SER A 139 -4.82 14.16 25.10
C SER A 139 -5.47 12.77 25.16
N SER A 140 -5.54 12.06 24.02
CA SER A 140 -6.06 10.68 23.96
C SER A 140 -5.08 9.66 24.57
N LEU A 141 -3.78 9.91 24.51
CA LEU A 141 -2.77 9.08 25.18
C LEU A 141 -2.80 9.25 26.71
N LYS A 142 -3.07 10.46 27.21
CA LYS A 142 -3.20 10.74 28.65
C LYS A 142 -4.45 10.13 29.27
N LEU A 143 -5.57 10.12 28.54
CA LEU A 143 -6.80 9.43 28.94
C LEU A 143 -6.59 7.92 29.02
N ARG A 144 -5.93 7.32 28.02
CA ARG A 144 -5.64 5.87 27.98
C ARG A 144 -4.66 5.42 29.06
N LYS A 145 -3.71 6.26 29.48
CA LYS A 145 -2.83 5.98 30.65
C LYS A 145 -3.61 6.00 31.97
N ARG A 146 -4.74 6.70 32.07
CA ARG A 146 -5.60 6.68 33.26
C ARG A 146 -6.48 5.44 33.35
N GLU A 147 -6.97 4.91 32.21
CA GLU A 147 -7.79 3.69 32.20
C GLU A 147 -7.00 2.43 32.59
N VAL A 148 -5.69 2.39 32.33
CA VAL A 148 -4.81 1.26 32.71
C VAL A 148 -4.53 1.19 34.24
N LYS A 149 -4.87 2.25 35.02
CA LYS A 149 -4.74 2.24 36.49
C LYS A 149 -5.92 1.64 37.24
N GLY A 150 -7.01 1.31 36.56
CA GLY A 150 -8.14 0.56 37.11
C GLY A 150 -7.91 -0.94 36.95
N GLY A 151 -7.45 -1.57 38.02
CA GLY A 151 -7.12 -2.94 38.37
C GLY A 151 -7.77 -4.15 37.69
N GLU A 152 -7.84 -4.25 36.36
CA GLU A 152 -8.02 -5.52 35.67
C GLU A 152 -6.67 -5.98 35.09
N ARG A 153 -6.14 -7.04 35.65
CA ARG A 153 -5.03 -7.81 35.08
C ARG A 153 -5.49 -8.34 33.72
N LEU A 154 -5.25 -7.55 32.65
CA LEU A 154 -5.29 -8.08 31.28
C LEU A 154 -4.17 -9.10 31.13
N THR A 155 -4.52 -10.39 31.26
CA THR A 155 -3.64 -11.55 31.13
C THR A 155 -3.09 -11.75 29.71
N ASN A 156 -3.39 -10.85 28.75
CA ASN A 156 -2.91 -10.87 27.38
C ASN A 156 -2.37 -9.51 26.96
N THR A 157 -1.17 -9.14 27.47
CA THR A 157 -0.39 -8.07 26.82
C THR A 157 0.01 -8.53 25.43
N PRO A 158 -0.34 -7.75 24.36
CA PRO A 158 0.04 -8.12 23.00
C PRO A 158 1.55 -8.30 22.88
N ASN A 159 1.99 -9.41 22.30
CA ASN A 159 3.40 -9.67 22.05
C ASN A 159 3.86 -8.89 20.80
N TYR A 160 4.59 -7.81 21.00
CA TYR A 160 5.15 -6.98 19.91
C TYR A 160 6.51 -7.48 19.42
N PHE A 161 7.14 -8.42 20.12
CA PHE A 161 8.49 -8.89 19.83
C PHE A 161 8.69 -9.35 18.38
N PRO A 162 7.79 -10.12 17.74
CA PRO A 162 7.97 -10.52 16.34
C PRO A 162 8.08 -9.32 15.39
N ALA A 163 7.27 -8.28 15.60
CA ALA A 163 7.30 -7.07 14.77
C ALA A 163 8.55 -6.22 15.05
N GLN A 164 8.96 -6.11 16.30
CA GLN A 164 10.20 -5.43 16.70
C GLN A 164 11.44 -6.15 16.15
N TYR A 165 11.45 -7.48 16.20
CA TYR A 165 12.52 -8.29 15.62
C TYR A 165 12.60 -8.14 14.11
N ALA A 166 11.46 -8.20 13.40
CA ALA A 166 11.43 -7.99 11.95
C ALA A 166 11.93 -6.59 11.58
N HIS A 167 11.55 -5.55 12.34
CA HIS A 167 12.04 -4.19 12.13
C HIS A 167 13.57 -4.08 12.32
N ALA A 168 14.10 -4.60 13.43
CA ALA A 168 15.54 -4.59 13.71
C ALA A 168 16.31 -5.38 12.63
N ARG A 169 15.74 -6.50 12.15
CA ARG A 169 16.33 -7.29 11.07
C ARG A 169 16.38 -6.53 9.76
N CYS A 170 15.32 -5.82 9.40
CA CYS A 170 15.32 -4.91 8.24
C CYS A 170 16.44 -3.86 8.37
N CYS A 171 16.59 -3.23 9.53
CA CYS A 171 17.65 -2.25 9.79
C CYS A 171 19.05 -2.87 9.61
N SER A 172 19.27 -4.07 10.11
CA SER A 172 20.56 -4.78 9.96
C SER A 172 20.90 -5.11 8.50
N LEU A 173 19.89 -5.54 7.70
CA LEU A 173 20.05 -5.83 6.28
C LEU A 173 20.42 -4.57 5.48
N LEU A 174 19.78 -3.44 5.75
CA LEU A 174 20.04 -2.18 5.05
C LEU A 174 21.43 -1.62 5.38
N ARG A 175 21.85 -1.67 6.67
CA ARG A 175 23.22 -1.29 7.05
C ARG A 175 24.27 -2.18 6.38
N LEU A 176 24.02 -3.48 6.27
CA LEU A 176 24.92 -4.39 5.60
C LEU A 176 24.98 -4.07 4.09
N ALA A 177 23.83 -3.75 3.48
CA ALA A 177 23.74 -3.39 2.07
C ALA A 177 24.51 -2.11 1.75
N GLN A 178 24.44 -1.09 2.61
CA GLN A 178 25.24 0.13 2.50
C GLN A 178 26.74 -0.17 2.59
N ARG A 179 27.16 -0.93 3.61
CA ARG A 179 28.57 -1.31 3.77
C ARG A 179 29.11 -2.09 2.57
N GLN A 180 28.27 -2.81 1.87
CA GLN A 180 28.62 -3.60 0.70
C GLN A 180 28.41 -2.86 -0.64
N GLY A 181 28.01 -1.59 -0.61
CA GLY A 181 27.85 -0.76 -1.81
C GLY A 181 26.67 -1.15 -2.71
N LEU A 182 25.67 -1.87 -2.18
CA LEU A 182 24.45 -2.20 -2.95
C LEU A 182 23.44 -1.05 -2.98
N ILE A 183 23.38 -0.27 -1.91
CA ILE A 183 22.53 0.90 -1.74
C ILE A 183 23.29 2.00 -1.02
N THR A 184 22.84 3.23 -1.16
CA THR A 184 23.28 4.38 -0.35
C THR A 184 22.14 4.82 0.56
N LEU A 185 22.40 4.94 1.86
CA LEU A 185 21.46 5.44 2.86
C LEU A 185 21.83 6.87 3.24
N LYS A 186 20.84 7.73 3.40
CA LYS A 186 20.99 9.04 4.01
C LYS A 186 20.46 8.98 5.43
N ASP A 187 21.26 9.40 6.39
CA ASP A 187 20.80 9.63 7.75
C ASP A 187 19.85 10.83 7.76
N LEU A 188 18.61 10.57 8.09
CA LEU A 188 17.66 11.61 8.47
C LEU A 188 17.84 11.79 9.96
N ASP A 189 18.15 13.02 10.40
CA ASP A 189 18.43 13.47 11.77
C ASP A 189 18.15 12.47 12.90
N PHE A 190 19.07 12.31 13.84
CA PHE A 190 18.99 11.37 14.99
C PHE A 190 17.67 11.42 15.76
N ASN A 191 16.96 12.55 15.72
CA ASN A 191 15.67 12.76 16.40
C ASN A 191 14.46 12.32 15.55
N THR A 192 14.59 12.19 14.23
CA THR A 192 13.48 11.82 13.34
C THR A 192 13.52 10.36 12.91
N LEU A 193 14.52 9.60 13.37
CA LEU A 193 14.55 8.12 13.33
C LEU A 193 14.45 7.50 11.94
N GLY A 194 15.15 7.98 10.94
CA GLY A 194 15.05 7.30 9.69
C GLY A 194 16.30 7.39 8.84
N TRP A 195 16.68 6.27 8.30
CA TRP A 195 17.46 6.24 7.09
C TRP A 195 16.51 6.26 5.90
N GLN A 196 16.94 6.87 4.83
CA GLN A 196 16.25 6.80 3.55
C GLN A 196 17.22 6.25 2.51
N VAL A 197 16.77 5.30 1.73
CA VAL A 197 17.52 4.84 0.55
C VAL A 197 17.51 5.97 -0.47
N ILE A 198 18.69 6.48 -0.82
CA ILE A 198 18.86 7.53 -1.84
C ILE A 198 19.38 7.00 -3.16
N GLU A 199 20.05 5.84 -3.16
CA GLU A 199 20.55 5.18 -4.37
C GLU A 199 20.36 3.65 -4.27
N PRO A 200 19.96 3.00 -5.35
CA PRO A 200 19.49 3.58 -6.61
C PRO A 200 18.15 4.29 -6.46
N ASN A 201 17.96 5.40 -7.21
CA ASN A 201 16.68 6.13 -7.22
C ASN A 201 16.27 6.42 -8.68
N PRO A 202 15.20 5.80 -9.18
CA PRO A 202 14.36 4.83 -8.47
C PRO A 202 15.04 3.48 -8.23
N ILE A 203 14.52 2.71 -7.29
CA ILE A 203 14.90 1.30 -7.10
C ILE A 203 14.61 0.54 -8.40
N SER A 204 15.49 -0.40 -8.74
CA SER A 204 15.36 -1.23 -9.95
C SER A 204 14.24 -2.28 -9.81
N TRP A 205 13.00 -1.83 -9.66
CA TRP A 205 11.83 -2.71 -9.43
C TRP A 205 11.51 -3.60 -10.61
N LEU A 206 11.71 -3.09 -11.84
CA LEU A 206 11.25 -3.70 -13.07
C LEU A 206 12.37 -4.39 -13.82
N ASN A 207 12.04 -5.45 -14.55
CA ASN A 207 12.96 -6.09 -15.47
C ASN A 207 13.16 -5.18 -16.69
N ASP A 208 14.43 -4.89 -17.01
CA ASP A 208 14.79 -4.12 -18.21
C ASP A 208 14.89 -5.03 -19.46
N GLU A 209 14.86 -6.34 -19.26
CA GLU A 209 14.92 -7.28 -20.36
C GLU A 209 13.57 -7.33 -21.06
N GLN A 210 13.42 -6.50 -22.09
CA GLN A 210 12.39 -6.67 -23.09
C GLN A 210 12.63 -8.03 -23.78
N LYS A 211 11.89 -9.05 -23.37
CA LYS A 211 11.75 -10.23 -24.22
C LYS A 211 11.03 -9.77 -25.48
N ALA A 212 11.65 -10.01 -26.63
CA ALA A 212 11.27 -9.50 -27.95
C ALA A 212 9.80 -9.70 -28.36
N ASP A 213 9.02 -10.48 -27.62
CA ASP A 213 7.63 -10.83 -27.93
C ASP A 213 6.57 -10.34 -26.91
N THR A 214 6.96 -9.61 -25.85
CA THR A 214 5.96 -9.13 -24.86
C THR A 214 6.34 -7.73 -24.40
N GLU A 215 5.52 -6.74 -24.74
CA GLU A 215 5.62 -5.34 -24.26
C GLU A 215 5.34 -5.20 -22.75
N GLN A 216 5.08 -6.28 -22.03
CA GLN A 216 4.75 -6.21 -20.61
C GLN A 216 6.02 -6.13 -19.75
N VAL A 217 6.19 -4.97 -19.15
CA VAL A 217 7.20 -4.74 -18.12
C VAL A 217 6.81 -5.52 -16.86
N VAL A 218 7.71 -6.37 -16.37
CA VAL A 218 7.45 -7.29 -15.24
C VAL A 218 8.28 -6.88 -14.02
N LEU A 219 7.66 -6.93 -12.84
CA LEU A 219 8.35 -6.69 -11.57
C LEU A 219 9.43 -7.76 -11.36
N ARG A 220 10.64 -7.38 -10.86
CA ARG A 220 11.71 -8.33 -10.54
C ARG A 220 11.35 -9.27 -9.39
N LEU A 221 10.48 -8.84 -8.52
CA LEU A 221 10.03 -9.56 -7.32
C LEU A 221 8.95 -10.59 -7.69
N GLN A 222 9.37 -11.77 -8.17
CA GLN A 222 8.49 -12.83 -8.66
C GLN A 222 8.35 -14.02 -7.71
N HIS A 223 9.23 -14.13 -6.69
CA HIS A 223 9.15 -15.23 -5.75
C HIS A 223 7.86 -15.17 -4.93
N PRO A 224 7.18 -16.30 -4.65
CA PRO A 224 5.91 -16.29 -3.89
C PRO A 224 5.99 -15.57 -2.54
N ALA A 225 7.12 -15.68 -1.83
CA ALA A 225 7.31 -14.98 -0.57
C ALA A 225 7.45 -13.45 -0.74
N GLU A 226 8.03 -12.98 -1.87
CA GLU A 226 8.07 -11.55 -2.23
C GLU A 226 6.68 -11.03 -2.51
N ARG A 227 5.90 -11.75 -3.33
CA ARG A 227 4.52 -11.39 -3.68
C ARG A 227 3.61 -11.38 -2.45
N ARG A 228 3.74 -12.35 -1.55
CA ARG A 228 3.00 -12.39 -0.29
C ARG A 228 3.35 -11.21 0.61
N LEU A 229 4.62 -10.84 0.71
CA LEU A 229 5.05 -9.66 1.49
C LEU A 229 4.47 -8.37 0.90
N ILE A 230 4.52 -8.20 -0.43
CA ILE A 230 3.90 -7.06 -1.13
C ILE A 230 2.38 -7.03 -0.85
N ALA A 231 1.69 -8.17 -0.92
CA ALA A 231 0.25 -8.26 -0.64
C ALA A 231 -0.08 -7.74 0.76
N GLN A 232 0.70 -8.13 1.78
CA GLN A 232 0.51 -7.65 3.14
C GLN A 232 0.78 -6.14 3.27
N ILE A 233 1.76 -5.61 2.54
CA ILE A 233 2.04 -4.17 2.54
C ILE A 233 0.89 -3.40 1.86
N ILE A 234 0.28 -3.94 0.81
CA ILE A 234 -0.85 -3.31 0.11
C ILE A 234 -2.07 -3.18 1.03
N ASP A 235 -2.35 -4.18 1.86
CA ASP A 235 -3.52 -4.20 2.75
C ASP A 235 -3.41 -3.21 3.93
N LEU A 236 -2.20 -2.70 4.20
CA LEU A 236 -1.92 -1.87 5.38
C LEU A 236 -2.47 -0.44 5.29
N PRO A 237 -2.24 0.33 4.20
CA PRO A 237 -2.70 1.70 4.11
C PRO A 237 -4.22 1.84 4.15
N ASP A 238 -4.94 0.86 3.58
CA ASP A 238 -6.41 0.79 3.65
C ASP A 238 -6.91 0.66 5.10
N SER A 239 -6.03 0.19 5.97
CA SER A 239 -6.31 -0.11 7.38
C SER A 239 -5.84 0.99 8.34
N ILE A 240 -4.88 1.82 7.93
CA ILE A 240 -4.27 2.86 8.78
C ILE A 240 -5.18 4.09 8.94
N SER A 241 -6.08 4.32 7.98
CA SER A 241 -7.02 5.45 8.00
C SER A 241 -8.01 5.43 9.17
N ASN A 242 -8.12 4.30 9.90
CA ASN A 242 -8.94 4.18 11.09
C ASN A 242 -8.08 3.64 12.26
N PRO A 243 -7.68 4.49 13.24
CA PRO A 243 -6.75 4.13 14.30
C PRO A 243 -7.38 3.18 15.33
N ASP A 244 -7.45 1.90 14.99
CA ASP A 244 -7.79 0.83 15.93
C ASP A 244 -6.52 0.08 16.35
N ARG A 245 -6.22 0.15 17.67
CA ARG A 245 -5.04 -0.49 18.24
C ARG A 245 -5.01 -2.01 18.02
N LEU A 246 -6.15 -2.69 18.12
CA LEU A 246 -6.22 -4.14 17.90
C LEU A 246 -5.90 -4.49 16.45
N ARG A 247 -6.40 -3.66 15.53
CA ARG A 247 -6.09 -3.79 14.10
C ARG A 247 -4.61 -3.55 13.83
N ALA A 248 -3.99 -2.52 14.42
CA ALA A 248 -2.56 -2.25 14.29
C ALA A 248 -1.70 -3.41 14.82
N VAL A 249 -2.06 -4.03 15.94
CA VAL A 249 -1.39 -5.23 16.48
C VAL A 249 -1.48 -6.38 15.48
N LYS A 250 -2.67 -6.64 14.94
CA LYS A 250 -2.88 -7.71 13.95
C LYS A 250 -2.05 -7.48 12.69
N LEU A 251 -2.03 -6.25 12.20
CA LEU A 251 -1.27 -5.86 11.00
C LEU A 251 0.24 -6.02 11.21
N ALA A 252 0.79 -5.53 12.32
CA ALA A 252 2.19 -5.70 12.67
C ALA A 252 2.58 -7.18 12.77
N SER A 253 1.74 -8.01 13.39
CA SER A 253 1.93 -9.45 13.48
C SER A 253 1.86 -10.13 12.10
N THR A 254 0.91 -9.75 11.25
CA THR A 254 0.74 -10.36 9.93
C THR A 254 1.90 -9.99 9.00
N LEU A 255 2.34 -8.73 9.03
CA LEU A 255 3.48 -8.26 8.25
C LEU A 255 4.79 -8.95 8.68
N SER A 256 5.04 -9.09 9.99
CA SER A 256 6.23 -9.79 10.49
C SER A 256 6.24 -11.26 10.09
N LYS A 257 5.09 -11.93 10.13
CA LYS A 257 4.94 -13.32 9.64
C LYS A 257 5.16 -13.46 8.13
N ALA A 258 4.80 -12.46 7.34
CA ALA A 258 5.06 -12.46 5.90
C ALA A 258 6.53 -12.15 5.58
N PHE A 259 7.19 -11.35 6.40
CA PHE A 259 8.61 -11.03 6.27
C PHE A 259 9.52 -12.25 6.50
N GLU A 260 9.17 -13.15 7.40
CA GLU A 260 10.00 -14.33 7.74
C GLU A 260 10.27 -15.25 6.54
N PRO A 261 9.27 -15.74 5.77
CA PRO A 261 9.51 -16.51 4.55
C PRO A 261 10.30 -15.74 3.48
N PHE A 262 10.05 -14.45 3.34
CA PHE A 262 10.84 -13.59 2.44
C PHE A 262 12.32 -13.59 2.87
N TYR A 263 12.59 -13.33 4.14
CA TYR A 263 13.94 -13.29 4.67
C TYR A 263 14.69 -14.61 4.51
N SER A 264 14.03 -15.75 4.73
CA SER A 264 14.63 -17.08 4.66
C SER A 264 14.84 -17.58 3.24
N SER A 265 13.94 -17.24 2.29
CA SER A 265 13.93 -17.81 0.93
C SER A 265 14.50 -16.88 -0.13
N CYS A 266 14.39 -15.55 0.05
CA CYS A 266 14.80 -14.57 -0.95
C CYS A 266 16.20 -14.02 -0.66
N ARG A 267 17.22 -14.73 -1.15
CA ARG A 267 18.62 -14.33 -0.95
C ARG A 267 18.92 -12.97 -1.56
N ILE A 268 19.66 -12.13 -0.84
CA ILE A 268 20.16 -10.82 -1.30
C ILE A 268 21.64 -10.90 -1.61
N TRP A 269 22.36 -11.74 -0.87
CA TRP A 269 23.82 -11.86 -0.90
C TRP A 269 24.28 -13.05 -1.76
N GLY A 270 25.61 -13.24 -1.85
CA GLY A 270 26.21 -14.32 -2.63
C GLY A 270 26.01 -14.11 -4.12
N GLU A 271 25.57 -15.13 -4.82
CA GLU A 271 25.39 -15.11 -6.27
C GLU A 271 24.40 -14.04 -6.74
N VAL A 272 23.32 -13.78 -5.97
CA VAL A 272 22.33 -12.76 -6.32
C VAL A 272 22.97 -11.38 -6.36
N LYS A 273 23.86 -11.05 -5.42
CA LYS A 273 24.57 -9.78 -5.41
C LYS A 273 25.47 -9.62 -6.65
N THR A 274 26.13 -10.70 -7.08
CA THR A 274 27.12 -10.65 -8.17
C THR A 274 26.51 -10.83 -9.55
N GLN A 275 25.54 -11.73 -9.70
CA GLN A 275 24.94 -12.05 -11.00
C GLN A 275 23.69 -11.22 -11.31
N THR A 276 22.92 -10.88 -10.30
CA THR A 276 21.64 -10.15 -10.43
C THR A 276 21.54 -8.99 -9.43
N PRO A 277 22.48 -8.02 -9.45
CA PRO A 277 22.53 -6.93 -8.46
C PRO A 277 21.24 -6.10 -8.43
N LYS A 278 20.58 -5.91 -9.56
CA LYS A 278 19.29 -5.21 -9.63
C LYS A 278 18.17 -5.95 -8.86
N LEU A 279 18.17 -7.29 -8.86
CA LEU A 279 17.24 -8.08 -8.03
C LEU A 279 17.56 -7.92 -6.53
N ALA A 280 18.86 -7.92 -6.18
CA ALA A 280 19.27 -7.64 -4.79
C ALA A 280 18.79 -6.26 -4.33
N GLN A 281 18.92 -5.24 -5.18
CA GLN A 281 18.44 -3.88 -4.91
C GLN A 281 16.90 -3.83 -4.78
N ALA A 282 16.16 -4.51 -5.65
CA ALA A 282 14.69 -4.59 -5.54
C ALA A 282 14.26 -5.25 -4.22
N ARG A 283 14.93 -6.33 -3.79
CA ARG A 283 14.70 -6.97 -2.48
C ARG A 283 15.02 -6.03 -1.32
N LEU A 284 16.11 -5.27 -1.41
CA LEU A 284 16.45 -4.25 -0.40
C LEU A 284 15.44 -3.10 -0.37
N GLY A 285 14.90 -2.69 -1.52
CA GLY A 285 13.77 -1.76 -1.57
C GLY A 285 12.55 -2.29 -0.83
N LEU A 286 12.21 -3.57 -1.01
CA LEU A 286 11.11 -4.21 -0.29
C LEU A 286 11.39 -4.30 1.24
N VAL A 287 12.65 -4.54 1.64
CA VAL A 287 13.08 -4.47 3.04
C VAL A 287 12.88 -3.06 3.61
N GLU A 288 13.24 -2.00 2.86
CA GLU A 288 13.06 -0.62 3.29
C GLU A 288 11.58 -0.26 3.47
N VAL A 289 10.72 -0.62 2.51
CA VAL A 289 9.27 -0.42 2.64
C VAL A 289 8.74 -1.15 3.87
N THR A 290 9.13 -2.41 4.07
CA THR A 290 8.70 -3.21 5.23
C THR A 290 9.14 -2.56 6.54
N ARG A 291 10.38 -2.08 6.62
CA ARG A 291 10.92 -1.35 7.78
C ARG A 291 10.09 -0.10 8.10
N GLY A 292 9.84 0.72 7.07
CA GLY A 292 9.07 1.96 7.22
C GLY A 292 7.66 1.72 7.75
N VAL A 293 6.99 0.70 7.22
CA VAL A 293 5.64 0.31 7.63
C VAL A 293 5.63 -0.24 9.06
N LEU A 294 6.55 -1.18 9.40
CA LEU A 294 6.65 -1.72 10.77
C LEU A 294 6.92 -0.61 11.77
N ARG A 295 7.79 0.34 11.44
CA ARG A 295 8.06 1.50 12.29
C ARG A 295 6.81 2.33 12.53
N SER A 296 6.06 2.68 11.49
CA SER A 296 4.82 3.45 11.63
C SER A 296 3.79 2.71 12.48
N LEU A 297 3.61 1.41 12.29
CA LEU A 297 2.73 0.59 13.13
C LEU A 297 3.18 0.58 14.60
N LEU A 298 4.48 0.36 14.87
CA LEU A 298 4.99 0.25 16.23
C LEU A 298 4.98 1.61 16.95
N GLN A 299 5.57 2.65 16.34
CA GLN A 299 5.76 3.95 16.99
C GLN A 299 4.51 4.81 16.93
N ASP A 300 3.94 5.02 15.72
CA ASP A 300 2.90 6.02 15.53
C ASP A 300 1.52 5.49 16.02
N GLN A 301 1.23 4.20 15.80
CA GLN A 301 -0.07 3.63 16.14
C GLN A 301 -0.11 2.91 17.49
N LEU A 302 0.93 2.14 17.80
CA LEU A 302 0.97 1.33 19.02
C LEU A 302 1.66 2.03 20.19
N GLY A 303 2.46 3.07 19.92
CA GLY A 303 3.22 3.80 20.93
C GLY A 303 4.30 2.93 21.59
N VAL A 304 4.83 1.95 20.85
CA VAL A 304 5.90 1.06 21.33
C VAL A 304 7.19 1.28 20.52
N PRO A 305 8.38 1.05 21.09
CA PRO A 305 9.64 1.24 20.40
C PRO A 305 9.76 0.37 19.12
N ALA A 306 10.32 0.92 18.06
CA ALA A 306 10.80 0.20 16.89
C ALA A 306 12.33 0.12 16.95
N PRO A 307 12.90 -0.89 17.63
CA PRO A 307 14.34 -0.98 17.87
C PRO A 307 15.09 -1.19 16.55
N VAL A 308 16.25 -0.58 16.43
CA VAL A 308 17.14 -0.75 15.27
C VAL A 308 18.09 -1.92 15.42
N GLU A 309 18.19 -2.46 16.64
CA GLU A 309 18.98 -3.64 17.05
C GLU A 309 18.24 -4.39 18.15
N LEU A 310 18.36 -5.71 18.13
CA LEU A 310 17.83 -6.64 19.12
C LEU A 310 18.83 -7.77 19.36
#